data_225d704c55a2fb832cdb678bc49aa84d
#
_entry.id   225d704c55a2fb832cdb678bc49aa84d
#
_cell.length_a   1.000
_cell.length_b   1.000
_cell.length_c   1.000
_cell.angle_alpha   90.00
_cell.angle_beta   90.00
_cell.angle_gamma   90.00
#
_symmetry.space_group_name_H-M   'P 1'
#
loop_
_entity.id
_entity.type
_entity.pdbx_description
1 polymer ?
#
loop_
_entity_poly.entity_id
_entity_poly.type
_entity_poly.pdbx_seq_one_letter_code
_entity_poly.pdbx_strand_id
1 'polypeptide(L)'
;MKHPDLLPNEASLPYLQRAMKGKYYDTGKLGVYELDQYLRFKDGEFIVVTGHANVGKTHTLIYLMLLQSYNFGKKWLIYSSENDVHSLKRKLIEFLACKPIQGLDELTMHRKLDFINEYFQFIDGNRLFNAFELLDVMESIKNEWDYTGALIDPYNSLSTDQKKLGKTGMHEYHYEVASAIRVFAHKNNVTTIVNTHPVTEAMRRTHAPSHTYAGMPMPPMTSDIEGGGKWGNRADSVLVIHRYSQHETDWIYTHIHVRKVKEMETGGRVTPLETPLVLQSIIGNVGFKMNGRNLLGIKEEQKPIIQDTDVPF
;
A
#
# COMPACT_ATOMS: atom_id res chain seq x y z
N MET A 1 -27.76 -14.39 -30.32
CA MET A 1 -27.30 -14.30 -28.90
C MET A 1 -25.84 -13.95 -28.90
N LYS A 2 -25.42 -12.95 -28.11
CA LYS A 2 -23.97 -12.65 -27.95
C LYS A 2 -23.36 -13.74 -27.05
N HIS A 3 -22.13 -14.15 -27.35
CA HIS A 3 -21.41 -15.12 -26.53
C HIS A 3 -21.28 -14.62 -25.08
N PRO A 4 -21.48 -15.44 -24.03
CA PRO A 4 -21.47 -14.99 -22.64
C PRO A 4 -20.13 -14.38 -22.18
N ASP A 5 -19.02 -14.78 -22.82
CA ASP A 5 -17.68 -14.25 -22.51
C ASP A 5 -17.35 -12.94 -23.26
N LEU A 6 -18.27 -12.43 -24.09
CA LEU A 6 -18.07 -11.14 -24.76
C LEU A 6 -18.62 -10.01 -23.92
N LEU A 7 -17.77 -9.03 -23.64
CA LEU A 7 -18.20 -7.80 -22.99
C LEU A 7 -19.18 -7.04 -23.91
N PRO A 8 -20.26 -6.45 -23.37
CA PRO A 8 -21.12 -5.55 -24.15
C PRO A 8 -20.31 -4.37 -24.69
N ASN A 9 -20.60 -3.95 -25.93
CA ASN A 9 -19.90 -2.80 -26.53
C ASN A 9 -20.05 -1.52 -25.70
N GLU A 10 -21.19 -1.37 -25.02
CA GLU A 10 -21.52 -0.23 -24.17
C GLU A 10 -20.77 -0.23 -22.81
N ALA A 11 -20.15 -1.36 -22.42
CA ALA A 11 -19.44 -1.49 -21.14
C ALA A 11 -18.27 -0.47 -21.00
N SER A 12 -17.67 -0.07 -22.10
CA SER A 12 -16.58 0.91 -22.13
C SER A 12 -17.05 2.36 -22.04
N LEU A 13 -18.33 2.65 -22.29
CA LEU A 13 -18.83 4.02 -22.41
C LEU A 13 -18.62 4.85 -21.15
N PRO A 14 -18.92 4.37 -19.90
CA PRO A 14 -18.69 5.15 -18.70
C PRO A 14 -17.20 5.50 -18.48
N TYR A 15 -16.31 4.59 -18.84
CA TYR A 15 -14.86 4.81 -18.78
C TYR A 15 -14.43 5.90 -19.76
N LEU A 16 -14.83 5.79 -21.04
CA LEU A 16 -14.50 6.76 -22.06
C LEU A 16 -15.04 8.16 -21.75
N GLN A 17 -16.26 8.24 -21.21
CA GLN A 17 -16.86 9.50 -20.79
C GLN A 17 -16.09 10.18 -19.64
N ARG A 18 -15.58 9.40 -18.67
CA ARG A 18 -14.71 9.93 -17.60
C ARG A 18 -13.38 10.42 -18.16
N ALA A 19 -12.79 9.64 -19.07
CA ALA A 19 -11.55 10.03 -19.75
C ALA A 19 -11.69 11.35 -20.52
N MET A 20 -12.76 11.51 -21.30
CA MET A 20 -13.07 12.75 -22.02
C MET A 20 -13.22 13.97 -21.10
N LYS A 21 -13.74 13.78 -19.90
CA LYS A 21 -13.91 14.85 -18.90
C LYS A 21 -12.64 15.14 -18.09
N GLY A 22 -11.49 14.55 -18.43
CA GLY A 22 -10.24 14.71 -17.70
C GLY A 22 -10.24 14.09 -16.28
N LYS A 23 -11.33 13.42 -15.86
CA LYS A 23 -11.44 12.76 -14.56
C LYS A 23 -10.64 11.48 -14.46
N TYR A 24 -9.97 11.11 -15.51
CA TYR A 24 -9.16 9.92 -15.63
C TYR A 24 -7.89 9.97 -14.77
N TYR A 25 -7.35 11.18 -14.60
CA TYR A 25 -6.08 11.39 -13.89
C TYR A 25 -6.22 11.51 -12.37
N ASP A 26 -7.44 11.51 -11.83
CA ASP A 26 -7.69 11.79 -10.41
C ASP A 26 -7.91 10.53 -9.57
N THR A 27 -7.75 9.33 -10.14
CA THR A 27 -7.98 8.08 -9.41
C THR A 27 -6.77 7.66 -8.59
N GLY A 28 -7.02 7.10 -7.41
CA GLY A 28 -6.01 6.45 -6.58
C GLY A 28 -5.01 7.36 -5.88
N LYS A 29 -5.26 8.68 -5.85
CA LYS A 29 -4.41 9.64 -5.12
C LYS A 29 -4.34 9.30 -3.63
N LEU A 30 -3.20 9.61 -3.02
CA LEU A 30 -3.00 9.56 -1.56
C LEU A 30 -3.29 10.92 -0.91
N GLY A 31 -3.38 11.99 -1.70
CA GLY A 31 -3.60 13.36 -1.23
C GLY A 31 -2.33 14.11 -0.88
N VAL A 32 -1.19 13.60 -1.29
CA VAL A 32 0.13 14.23 -1.14
C VAL A 32 0.72 14.42 -2.53
N TYR A 33 0.86 15.65 -2.96
CA TYR A 33 1.25 15.99 -4.34
C TYR A 33 2.51 15.26 -4.80
N GLU A 34 3.56 15.27 -3.98
CA GLU A 34 4.84 14.65 -4.32
C GLU A 34 4.75 13.12 -4.46
N LEU A 35 3.92 12.47 -3.64
CA LEU A 35 3.63 11.04 -3.76
C LEU A 35 2.78 10.77 -4.99
N ASP A 36 1.73 11.55 -5.21
CA ASP A 36 0.74 11.36 -6.25
C ASP A 36 1.30 11.49 -7.68
N GLN A 37 2.49 12.07 -7.84
CA GLN A 37 3.22 12.09 -9.11
C GLN A 37 3.72 10.70 -9.53
N TYR A 38 4.03 9.84 -8.57
CA TYR A 38 4.66 8.55 -8.80
C TYR A 38 3.80 7.38 -8.34
N LEU A 39 3.18 7.51 -7.17
CA LEU A 39 2.50 6.42 -6.47
C LEU A 39 1.01 6.68 -6.36
N ARG A 40 0.21 5.73 -6.81
CA ARG A 40 -1.24 5.76 -6.70
C ARG A 40 -1.79 4.39 -6.32
N PHE A 41 -2.89 4.36 -5.59
CA PHE A 41 -3.63 3.14 -5.28
C PHE A 41 -4.98 3.20 -5.99
N LYS A 42 -4.99 2.84 -7.27
CA LYS A 42 -6.16 2.92 -8.16
C LYS A 42 -7.12 1.77 -7.89
N ASP A 43 -8.41 2.03 -8.04
CA ASP A 43 -9.43 1.00 -7.89
C ASP A 43 -9.24 -0.12 -8.93
N GLY A 44 -9.36 -1.36 -8.47
CA GLY A 44 -9.17 -2.54 -9.33
C GLY A 44 -7.72 -2.89 -9.66
N GLU A 45 -6.73 -2.16 -9.14
CA GLU A 45 -5.32 -2.39 -9.44
C GLU A 45 -4.72 -3.49 -8.56
N PHE A 46 -3.91 -4.35 -9.16
CA PHE A 46 -3.08 -5.33 -8.46
C PHE A 46 -1.66 -4.78 -8.27
N ILE A 47 -1.28 -4.52 -7.02
CA ILE A 47 0.00 -3.93 -6.64
C ILE A 47 0.83 -4.97 -5.88
N VAL A 48 2.07 -5.19 -6.32
CA VAL A 48 3.04 -6.00 -5.58
C VAL A 48 4.03 -5.09 -4.88
N VAL A 49 4.25 -5.35 -3.60
CA VAL A 49 5.24 -4.64 -2.79
C VAL A 49 6.29 -5.64 -2.33
N THR A 50 7.56 -5.28 -2.44
CA THR A 50 8.66 -6.08 -1.92
C THR A 50 9.68 -5.21 -1.19
N GLY A 51 10.58 -5.84 -0.46
CA GLY A 51 11.64 -5.20 0.32
C GLY A 51 12.21 -6.16 1.34
N HIS A 52 13.44 -5.93 1.76
CA HIS A 52 14.11 -6.78 2.75
C HIS A 52 13.34 -6.86 4.07
N ALA A 53 13.68 -7.81 4.93
CA ALA A 53 13.11 -7.91 6.26
C ALA A 53 13.42 -6.64 7.08
N ASN A 54 12.52 -6.27 7.98
CA ASN A 54 12.69 -5.17 8.94
C ASN A 54 12.91 -3.76 8.35
N VAL A 55 12.61 -3.55 7.04
CA VAL A 55 12.67 -2.22 6.42
C VAL A 55 11.41 -1.38 6.65
N GLY A 56 10.40 -1.92 7.36
CA GLY A 56 9.17 -1.21 7.70
C GLY A 56 8.09 -1.24 6.61
N LYS A 57 8.05 -2.29 5.76
CA LYS A 57 7.04 -2.43 4.69
C LYS A 57 5.61 -2.24 5.19
N THR A 58 5.19 -3.06 6.16
CA THR A 58 3.84 -3.02 6.73
C THR A 58 3.48 -1.64 7.29
N HIS A 59 4.39 -1.04 8.09
CA HIS A 59 4.17 0.31 8.65
C HIS A 59 4.00 1.37 7.58
N THR A 60 4.82 1.32 6.53
CA THR A 60 4.72 2.25 5.40
C THR A 60 3.40 2.04 4.64
N LEU A 61 3.02 0.79 4.37
CA LEU A 61 1.79 0.48 3.66
C LEU A 61 0.54 0.94 4.42
N ILE A 62 0.40 0.59 5.71
CA ILE A 62 -0.77 1.03 6.49
C ILE A 62 -0.82 2.56 6.65
N TYR A 63 0.33 3.24 6.65
CA TYR A 63 0.37 4.71 6.65
C TYR A 63 -0.13 5.30 5.31
N LEU A 64 0.30 4.74 4.18
CA LEU A 64 -0.17 5.17 2.85
C LEU A 64 -1.68 4.90 2.67
N MET A 65 -2.16 3.76 3.17
CA MET A 65 -3.59 3.44 3.22
C MET A 65 -4.36 4.43 4.09
N LEU A 66 -3.79 4.79 5.24
CA LEU A 66 -4.39 5.77 6.15
C LEU A 66 -4.48 7.16 5.51
N LEU A 67 -3.47 7.59 4.73
CA LEU A 67 -3.55 8.81 3.93
C LEU A 67 -4.75 8.78 2.98
N GLN A 68 -4.97 7.65 2.31
CA GLN A 68 -6.08 7.51 1.37
C GLN A 68 -7.44 7.47 2.08
N SER A 69 -7.52 6.80 3.23
CA SER A 69 -8.74 6.83 4.07
C SER A 69 -9.04 8.24 4.57
N TYR A 70 -8.03 8.94 5.09
CA TYR A 70 -8.17 10.28 5.65
C TYR A 70 -8.58 11.33 4.61
N ASN A 71 -7.99 11.26 3.41
CA ASN A 71 -8.22 12.26 2.36
C ASN A 71 -9.43 11.94 1.47
N PHE A 72 -9.77 10.66 1.28
CA PHE A 72 -10.74 10.21 0.27
C PHE A 72 -11.77 9.21 0.78
N GLY A 73 -11.76 8.86 2.06
CA GLY A 73 -12.74 7.93 2.66
C GLY A 73 -12.60 6.49 2.15
N LYS A 74 -11.41 6.06 1.71
CA LYS A 74 -11.18 4.70 1.24
C LYS A 74 -11.19 3.70 2.40
N LYS A 75 -11.86 2.55 2.19
CA LYS A 75 -11.96 1.46 3.16
C LYS A 75 -11.00 0.33 2.81
N TRP A 76 -10.31 -0.20 3.80
CA TRP A 76 -9.25 -1.19 3.65
C TRP A 76 -9.52 -2.46 4.45
N LEU A 77 -9.46 -3.61 3.77
CA LEU A 77 -9.46 -4.93 4.39
C LEU A 77 -8.02 -5.44 4.47
N ILE A 78 -7.58 -5.83 5.66
CA ILE A 78 -6.19 -6.24 5.90
C ILE A 78 -6.16 -7.69 6.40
N TYR A 79 -5.39 -8.53 5.72
CA TYR A 79 -4.92 -9.80 6.26
C TYR A 79 -3.43 -9.68 6.55
N SER A 80 -3.06 -9.85 7.81
CA SER A 80 -1.66 -9.91 8.23
C SER A 80 -1.48 -11.10 9.18
N SER A 81 -0.58 -12.01 8.83
CA SER A 81 -0.23 -13.17 9.65
C SER A 81 1.02 -12.93 10.50
N GLU A 82 1.80 -11.90 10.18
CA GLU A 82 3.01 -11.56 10.93
C GLU A 82 2.75 -10.51 12.01
N ASN A 83 1.70 -9.72 11.87
CA ASN A 83 1.41 -8.61 12.76
C ASN A 83 0.08 -8.81 13.48
N ASP A 84 0.10 -8.70 14.80
CA ASP A 84 -1.10 -8.71 15.61
C ASP A 84 -2.01 -7.51 15.28
N VAL A 85 -3.31 -7.77 15.14
CA VAL A 85 -4.34 -6.78 14.80
C VAL A 85 -4.37 -5.61 15.79
N HIS A 86 -4.22 -5.89 17.08
CA HIS A 86 -4.22 -4.84 18.11
C HIS A 86 -3.01 -3.92 17.96
N SER A 87 -1.85 -4.48 17.59
CA SER A 87 -0.64 -3.72 17.32
C SER A 87 -0.80 -2.84 16.07
N LEU A 88 -1.42 -3.36 15.00
CA LEU A 88 -1.70 -2.56 13.79
C LEU A 88 -2.71 -1.43 14.07
N LYS A 89 -3.79 -1.71 14.80
CA LYS A 89 -4.77 -0.68 15.22
C LYS A 89 -4.12 0.39 16.08
N ARG A 90 -3.31 -0.01 17.08
CA ARG A 90 -2.53 0.94 17.90
C ARG A 90 -1.67 1.85 17.01
N LYS A 91 -0.96 1.27 16.05
CA LYS A 91 -0.08 2.02 15.15
C LYS A 91 -0.87 3.00 14.26
N LEU A 92 -2.00 2.61 13.74
CA LEU A 92 -2.90 3.50 12.98
C LEU A 92 -3.41 4.67 13.83
N ILE A 93 -3.76 4.42 15.11
CA ILE A 93 -4.16 5.47 16.07
C ILE A 93 -3.01 6.46 16.30
N GLU A 94 -1.80 5.95 16.55
CA GLU A 94 -0.59 6.76 16.75
C GLU A 94 -0.29 7.62 15.51
N PHE A 95 -0.46 7.09 14.32
CA PHE A 95 -0.32 7.83 13.06
C PHE A 95 -1.35 8.96 12.94
N LEU A 96 -2.63 8.68 13.20
CA LEU A 96 -3.70 9.68 13.18
C LEU A 96 -3.54 10.77 14.23
N ALA A 97 -2.92 10.43 15.37
CA ALA A 97 -2.69 11.37 16.46
C ALA A 97 -1.36 12.11 16.33
N CYS A 98 -0.44 11.58 15.49
CA CYS A 98 0.96 12.00 15.44
C CYS A 98 1.63 12.02 16.82
N LYS A 99 1.22 11.13 17.71
CA LYS A 99 1.70 10.97 19.10
C LYS A 99 1.66 9.49 19.49
N PRO A 100 2.60 9.05 20.37
CA PRO A 100 2.49 7.74 21.00
C PRO A 100 1.18 7.61 21.78
N ILE A 101 0.62 6.40 21.83
CA ILE A 101 -0.69 6.15 22.48
C ILE A 101 -0.70 6.55 23.96
N GLN A 102 0.44 6.41 24.67
CA GLN A 102 0.57 6.82 26.07
C GLN A 102 0.40 8.33 26.29
N GLY A 103 0.56 9.13 25.25
CA GLY A 103 0.37 10.60 25.30
C GLY A 103 -1.03 11.06 24.89
N LEU A 104 -1.99 10.14 24.70
CA LEU A 104 -3.37 10.46 24.34
C LEU A 104 -4.26 10.39 25.58
N ASP A 105 -5.22 11.30 25.65
CA ASP A 105 -6.37 11.16 26.56
C ASP A 105 -7.35 10.11 25.99
N GLU A 106 -8.18 9.55 26.86
CA GLU A 106 -9.10 8.46 26.53
C GLU A 106 -10.11 8.87 25.43
N LEU A 107 -10.65 10.08 25.49
CA LEU A 107 -11.62 10.57 24.49
C LEU A 107 -10.98 10.69 23.10
N THR A 108 -9.76 11.22 23.03
CA THR A 108 -9.00 11.30 21.76
C THR A 108 -8.70 9.92 21.23
N MET A 109 -8.28 8.99 22.07
CA MET A 109 -8.00 7.61 21.69
C MET A 109 -9.26 6.95 21.10
N HIS A 110 -10.43 7.06 21.76
CA HIS A 110 -11.69 6.51 21.27
C HIS A 110 -12.09 7.10 19.92
N ARG A 111 -12.04 8.42 19.75
CA ARG A 111 -12.36 9.07 18.46
C ARG A 111 -11.47 8.57 17.31
N LYS A 112 -10.16 8.33 17.59
CA LYS A 112 -9.27 7.79 16.57
C LYS A 112 -9.57 6.32 16.29
N LEU A 113 -9.91 5.54 17.30
CA LEU A 113 -10.32 4.15 17.15
C LEU A 113 -11.61 4.02 16.33
N ASP A 114 -12.59 4.90 16.55
CA ASP A 114 -13.84 4.93 15.78
C ASP A 114 -13.53 5.16 14.28
N PHE A 115 -12.67 6.12 13.97
CA PHE A 115 -12.20 6.33 12.60
C PHE A 115 -11.55 5.07 12.03
N ILE A 116 -10.65 4.42 12.78
CA ILE A 116 -10.00 3.19 12.31
C ILE A 116 -11.02 2.08 12.07
N ASN A 117 -12.00 1.90 12.95
CA ASN A 117 -13.03 0.87 12.81
C ASN A 117 -13.97 1.13 11.63
N GLU A 118 -14.17 2.39 11.24
CA GLU A 118 -14.96 2.76 10.06
C GLU A 118 -14.24 2.43 8.75
N TYR A 119 -12.92 2.68 8.68
CA TYR A 119 -12.16 2.58 7.44
C TYR A 119 -11.27 1.35 7.32
N PHE A 120 -11.05 0.60 8.39
CA PHE A 120 -10.17 -0.57 8.42
C PHE A 120 -10.83 -1.75 9.08
N GLN A 121 -10.86 -2.87 8.37
CA GLN A 121 -11.19 -4.18 8.95
C GLN A 121 -10.06 -5.17 8.74
N PHE A 122 -9.99 -6.16 9.63
CA PHE A 122 -8.90 -7.11 9.68
C PHE A 122 -9.45 -8.53 9.67
N ILE A 123 -8.91 -9.37 8.78
CA ILE A 123 -9.13 -10.82 8.81
C ILE A 123 -8.25 -11.40 9.91
N ASP A 124 -8.74 -12.40 10.63
CA ASP A 124 -7.98 -13.07 11.69
C ASP A 124 -6.70 -13.69 11.12
N GLY A 125 -5.55 -13.14 11.51
CA GLY A 125 -4.22 -13.56 11.08
C GLY A 125 -3.79 -14.91 11.67
N ASN A 126 -4.48 -15.42 12.69
CA ASN A 126 -4.18 -16.73 13.28
C ASN A 126 -4.75 -17.88 12.42
N ARG A 127 -5.68 -17.60 11.53
CA ARG A 127 -6.19 -18.58 10.58
C ARG A 127 -5.25 -18.67 9.38
N LEU A 128 -4.72 -19.87 9.13
CA LEU A 128 -3.92 -20.16 7.96
C LEU A 128 -4.81 -20.36 6.73
N PHE A 129 -4.56 -19.57 5.71
CA PHE A 129 -5.21 -19.67 4.42
C PHE A 129 -4.21 -20.06 3.35
N ASN A 130 -4.65 -20.75 2.30
CA ASN A 130 -4.00 -20.62 1.02
C ASN A 130 -4.55 -19.40 0.26
N ALA A 131 -3.87 -18.99 -0.82
CA ALA A 131 -4.22 -17.76 -1.52
C ALA A 131 -5.66 -17.75 -2.07
N PHE A 132 -6.15 -18.89 -2.56
CA PHE A 132 -7.49 -19.01 -3.15
C PHE A 132 -8.58 -18.94 -2.08
N GLU A 133 -8.40 -19.65 -0.97
CA GLU A 133 -9.32 -19.57 0.20
C GLU A 133 -9.39 -18.16 0.77
N LEU A 134 -8.26 -17.46 0.83
CA LEU A 134 -8.23 -16.07 1.29
C LEU A 134 -9.03 -15.16 0.36
N LEU A 135 -8.88 -15.32 -0.95
CA LEU A 135 -9.64 -14.54 -1.93
C LEU A 135 -11.15 -14.80 -1.82
N ASP A 136 -11.58 -16.05 -1.60
CA ASP A 136 -12.99 -16.40 -1.39
C ASP A 136 -13.56 -15.71 -0.14
N VAL A 137 -12.79 -15.70 0.97
CA VAL A 137 -13.16 -14.98 2.20
C VAL A 137 -13.23 -13.48 1.96
N MET A 138 -12.26 -12.90 1.25
CA MET A 138 -12.25 -11.48 0.91
C MET A 138 -13.45 -11.12 0.03
N GLU A 139 -13.83 -11.97 -0.94
CA GLU A 139 -15.02 -11.73 -1.78
C GLU A 139 -16.32 -11.81 -0.96
N SER A 140 -16.43 -12.75 -0.01
CA SER A 140 -17.56 -12.81 0.92
C SER A 140 -17.68 -11.53 1.76
N ILE A 141 -16.57 -11.08 2.34
CA ILE A 141 -16.55 -9.83 3.14
C ILE A 141 -16.91 -8.62 2.27
N LYS A 142 -16.50 -8.58 0.99
CA LYS A 142 -16.86 -7.49 0.07
C LYS A 142 -18.37 -7.31 -0.09
N ASN A 143 -19.11 -8.40 -0.04
CA ASN A 143 -20.57 -8.37 -0.12
C ASN A 143 -21.25 -7.83 1.15
N GLU A 144 -20.56 -7.93 2.30
CA GLU A 144 -21.09 -7.47 3.60
C GLU A 144 -20.58 -6.06 3.96
N TRP A 145 -19.35 -5.77 3.62
CA TRP A 145 -18.69 -4.50 3.88
C TRP A 145 -17.97 -4.02 2.63
N ASP A 146 -18.51 -2.97 2.00
CA ASP A 146 -18.03 -2.47 0.72
C ASP A 146 -16.69 -1.73 0.87
N TYR A 147 -15.59 -2.50 0.98
CA TYR A 147 -14.24 -1.98 0.98
C TYR A 147 -13.71 -1.78 -0.45
N THR A 148 -12.77 -0.87 -0.62
CA THR A 148 -12.19 -0.51 -1.92
C THR A 148 -10.71 -0.81 -2.04
N GLY A 149 -10.07 -1.22 -0.95
CA GLY A 149 -8.69 -1.65 -0.92
C GLY A 149 -8.48 -2.87 -0.03
N ALA A 150 -7.49 -3.69 -0.35
CA ALA A 150 -7.12 -4.87 0.41
C ALA A 150 -5.60 -5.03 0.49
N LEU A 151 -5.12 -5.55 1.62
CA LEU A 151 -3.71 -5.89 1.86
C LEU A 151 -3.59 -7.36 2.26
N ILE A 152 -2.67 -8.07 1.60
CA ILE A 152 -2.18 -9.39 1.99
C ILE A 152 -0.73 -9.23 2.46
N ASP A 153 -0.45 -9.52 3.75
CA ASP A 153 0.81 -9.18 4.40
C ASP A 153 1.33 -10.26 5.36
N PRO A 154 2.37 -11.02 4.96
CA PRO A 154 2.88 -11.16 3.62
C PRO A 154 2.26 -12.35 2.86
N TYR A 155 2.44 -12.41 1.55
CA TYR A 155 2.11 -13.57 0.72
C TYR A 155 2.86 -14.83 1.16
N ASN A 156 4.12 -14.67 1.54
CA ASN A 156 5.02 -15.76 1.91
C ASN A 156 4.56 -16.58 3.13
N SER A 157 3.63 -16.06 3.91
CA SER A 157 3.02 -16.76 5.06
C SER A 157 1.80 -17.60 4.70
N LEU A 158 1.25 -17.45 3.48
CA LEU A 158 0.12 -18.23 3.05
C LEU A 158 0.53 -19.69 2.85
N SER A 159 -0.37 -20.61 3.22
CA SER A 159 -0.17 -22.04 2.94
C SER A 159 -0.28 -22.31 1.44
N THR A 160 0.39 -23.36 0.98
CA THR A 160 0.34 -23.78 -0.41
C THR A 160 -0.82 -24.77 -0.63
N ASP A 161 -1.64 -24.55 -1.65
CA ASP A 161 -2.61 -25.55 -2.09
C ASP A 161 -1.86 -26.75 -2.70
N GLN A 162 -1.72 -27.83 -1.92
CA GLN A 162 -0.96 -29.02 -2.31
C GLN A 162 -1.56 -29.73 -3.52
N LYS A 163 -2.89 -29.64 -3.74
CA LYS A 163 -3.55 -30.26 -4.90
C LYS A 163 -3.18 -29.55 -6.19
N LYS A 164 -3.10 -28.23 -6.16
CA LYS A 164 -2.67 -27.42 -7.31
C LYS A 164 -1.17 -27.55 -7.53
N LEU A 165 -0.37 -27.43 -6.49
CA LEU A 165 1.09 -27.56 -6.56
C LEU A 165 1.52 -28.90 -7.18
N GLY A 166 0.88 -30.01 -6.79
CA GLY A 166 1.19 -31.35 -7.31
C GLY A 166 0.91 -31.50 -8.83
N LYS A 167 0.09 -30.61 -9.40
CA LYS A 167 -0.21 -30.63 -10.84
C LYS A 167 0.70 -29.73 -11.67
N THR A 168 1.15 -28.61 -11.12
CA THR A 168 1.77 -27.52 -11.90
C THR A 168 3.21 -27.22 -11.52
N GLY A 169 3.62 -27.59 -10.30
CA GLY A 169 4.92 -27.20 -9.74
C GLY A 169 4.91 -25.75 -9.20
N MET A 170 5.92 -25.42 -8.37
CA MET A 170 5.97 -24.19 -7.60
C MET A 170 5.94 -22.93 -8.48
N HIS A 171 6.68 -22.92 -9.57
CA HIS A 171 6.79 -21.76 -10.44
C HIS A 171 5.48 -21.40 -11.13
N GLU A 172 4.73 -22.40 -11.61
CA GLU A 172 3.41 -22.19 -12.23
C GLU A 172 2.35 -21.88 -11.17
N TYR A 173 2.48 -22.46 -9.97
CA TYR A 173 1.61 -22.14 -8.82
C TYR A 173 1.64 -20.65 -8.49
N HIS A 174 2.83 -20.02 -8.41
CA HIS A 174 2.94 -18.57 -8.18
C HIS A 174 2.28 -17.75 -9.29
N TYR A 175 2.36 -18.23 -10.54
CA TYR A 175 1.69 -17.56 -11.65
C TYR A 175 0.16 -17.66 -11.55
N GLU A 176 -0.38 -18.82 -11.20
CA GLU A 176 -1.81 -19.01 -10.98
C GLU A 176 -2.32 -18.11 -9.84
N VAL A 177 -1.60 -18.07 -8.72
CA VAL A 177 -1.95 -17.21 -7.59
C VAL A 177 -1.93 -15.73 -7.99
N ALA A 178 -0.87 -15.25 -8.61
CA ALA A 178 -0.78 -13.85 -9.06
C ALA A 178 -1.89 -13.50 -10.06
N SER A 179 -2.27 -14.47 -10.91
CA SER A 179 -3.38 -14.33 -11.87
C SER A 179 -4.72 -14.25 -11.16
N ALA A 180 -4.96 -15.11 -10.16
CA ALA A 180 -6.19 -15.11 -9.37
C ALA A 180 -6.37 -13.80 -8.60
N ILE A 181 -5.31 -13.31 -7.95
CA ILE A 181 -5.33 -12.02 -7.24
C ILE A 181 -5.65 -10.87 -8.20
N ARG A 182 -5.04 -10.87 -9.38
CA ARG A 182 -5.34 -9.85 -10.38
C ARG A 182 -6.79 -9.90 -10.86
N VAL A 183 -7.32 -11.11 -11.14
CA VAL A 183 -8.73 -11.28 -11.52
C VAL A 183 -9.65 -10.78 -10.39
N PHE A 184 -9.35 -11.12 -9.13
CA PHE A 184 -10.10 -10.64 -7.98
C PHE A 184 -10.09 -9.10 -7.91
N ALA A 185 -8.93 -8.46 -8.02
CA ALA A 185 -8.79 -7.00 -7.99
C ALA A 185 -9.67 -6.33 -9.05
N HIS A 186 -9.54 -6.76 -10.30
CA HIS A 186 -10.29 -6.21 -11.43
C HIS A 186 -11.81 -6.48 -11.33
N LYS A 187 -12.22 -7.73 -11.02
CA LYS A 187 -13.62 -8.13 -10.92
C LYS A 187 -14.36 -7.35 -9.85
N ASN A 188 -13.74 -7.19 -8.68
CA ASN A 188 -14.34 -6.56 -7.51
C ASN A 188 -14.05 -5.04 -7.42
N ASN A 189 -13.32 -4.49 -8.37
CA ASN A 189 -12.86 -3.09 -8.35
C ASN A 189 -12.15 -2.71 -7.05
N VAL A 190 -11.33 -3.62 -6.52
CA VAL A 190 -10.59 -3.48 -5.27
C VAL A 190 -9.10 -3.31 -5.56
N THR A 191 -8.49 -2.23 -5.07
CA THR A 191 -7.03 -2.09 -5.05
C THR A 191 -6.45 -3.20 -4.17
N THR A 192 -5.79 -4.18 -4.75
CA THR A 192 -5.25 -5.33 -3.99
C THR A 192 -3.74 -5.23 -3.91
N ILE A 193 -3.23 -5.00 -2.70
CA ILE A 193 -1.80 -4.90 -2.41
C ILE A 193 -1.33 -6.22 -1.82
N VAL A 194 -0.27 -6.77 -2.38
CA VAL A 194 0.39 -7.97 -1.87
C VAL A 194 1.80 -7.63 -1.47
N ASN A 195 2.08 -7.74 -0.17
CA ASN A 195 3.43 -7.64 0.37
C ASN A 195 4.16 -8.98 0.24
N THR A 196 5.38 -8.95 -0.29
CA THR A 196 6.21 -10.14 -0.50
C THR A 196 7.61 -9.93 0.05
N HIS A 197 8.34 -11.03 0.22
CA HIS A 197 9.77 -10.99 0.48
C HIS A 197 10.58 -11.19 -0.81
N PRO A 198 11.76 -10.58 -0.92
CA PRO A 198 12.69 -10.90 -1.98
C PRO A 198 13.41 -12.22 -1.69
N VAL A 199 13.94 -12.85 -2.73
CA VAL A 199 14.83 -14.01 -2.57
C VAL A 199 16.06 -13.65 -1.75
N THR A 200 16.58 -14.60 -0.99
CA THR A 200 17.76 -14.39 -0.11
C THR A 200 18.98 -13.84 -0.84
N GLU A 201 19.15 -14.22 -2.12
CA GLU A 201 20.26 -13.74 -2.95
C GLU A 201 20.24 -12.20 -3.13
N ALA A 202 19.09 -11.57 -3.10
CA ALA A 202 18.97 -10.12 -3.20
C ALA A 202 19.70 -9.38 -2.05
N MET A 203 19.79 -9.99 -0.86
CA MET A 203 20.49 -9.40 0.28
C MET A 203 22.03 -9.40 0.12
N ARG A 204 22.56 -10.25 -0.76
CA ARG A 204 24.00 -10.33 -1.00
C ARG A 204 24.51 -9.23 -1.91
N ARG A 205 23.63 -8.55 -2.61
CA ARG A 205 24.00 -7.40 -3.45
C ARG A 205 24.11 -6.16 -2.58
N THR A 206 25.31 -5.67 -2.42
CA THR A 206 25.64 -4.48 -1.63
C THR A 206 26.11 -3.34 -2.52
N HIS A 207 25.99 -2.12 -2.01
CA HIS A 207 26.52 -0.93 -2.68
C HIS A 207 28.04 -0.97 -2.77
N ALA A 208 28.57 -0.44 -3.88
CA ALA A 208 30.01 -0.33 -4.12
C ALA A 208 30.70 0.56 -3.07
N PRO A 209 32.01 0.40 -2.84
CA PRO A 209 32.76 1.20 -1.85
C PRO A 209 32.68 2.72 -2.04
N SER A 210 32.43 3.20 -3.26
CA SER A 210 32.31 4.62 -3.59
C SER A 210 30.91 5.21 -3.31
N HIS A 211 29.94 4.35 -2.96
CA HIS A 211 28.56 4.79 -2.70
C HIS A 211 28.39 5.26 -1.25
N THR A 212 27.46 6.20 -1.00
CA THR A 212 27.11 6.69 0.35
C THR A 212 26.75 5.54 1.30
N TYR A 213 26.08 4.50 0.79
CA TYR A 213 25.69 3.30 1.55
C TYR A 213 26.59 2.10 1.28
N ALA A 214 27.90 2.33 1.14
CA ALA A 214 28.88 1.28 0.86
C ALA A 214 28.73 0.07 1.78
N GLY A 215 28.71 -1.14 1.20
CA GLY A 215 28.57 -2.39 1.94
C GLY A 215 27.18 -2.71 2.46
N MET A 216 26.20 -1.79 2.40
CA MET A 216 24.81 -2.05 2.77
C MET A 216 24.05 -2.70 1.63
N PRO A 217 23.03 -3.54 1.93
CA PRO A 217 22.21 -4.17 0.90
C PRO A 217 21.55 -3.13 -0.03
N MET A 218 21.57 -3.41 -1.32
CA MET A 218 20.87 -2.60 -2.31
C MET A 218 19.37 -2.86 -2.25
N PRO A 219 18.51 -1.87 -2.64
CA PRO A 219 17.08 -2.11 -2.82
C PRO A 219 16.85 -3.30 -3.78
N PRO A 220 15.91 -4.23 -3.46
CA PRO A 220 15.57 -5.31 -4.36
C PRO A 220 15.08 -4.81 -5.72
N MET A 221 15.24 -5.64 -6.75
CA MET A 221 14.66 -5.42 -8.08
C MET A 221 13.35 -6.21 -8.21
N THR A 222 12.54 -5.90 -9.22
CA THR A 222 11.31 -6.65 -9.51
C THR A 222 11.58 -8.14 -9.77
N SER A 223 12.74 -8.49 -10.33
CA SER A 223 13.18 -9.88 -10.55
C SER A 223 13.49 -10.63 -9.27
N ASP A 224 13.70 -9.93 -8.16
CA ASP A 224 14.10 -10.54 -6.90
C ASP A 224 12.91 -10.99 -6.03
N ILE A 225 11.69 -10.72 -6.46
CA ILE A 225 10.50 -11.17 -5.75
C ILE A 225 10.52 -12.70 -5.66
N GLU A 226 10.28 -13.25 -4.48
CA GLU A 226 10.18 -14.70 -4.29
C GLU A 226 9.02 -15.25 -5.16
N GLY A 227 9.29 -16.29 -5.94
CA GLY A 227 8.41 -16.76 -7.02
C GLY A 227 8.72 -16.12 -8.38
N GLY A 228 9.67 -15.19 -8.46
CA GLY A 228 10.27 -14.70 -9.69
C GLY A 228 9.47 -13.66 -10.45
N GLY A 229 9.88 -13.41 -11.70
CA GLY A 229 9.31 -12.39 -12.58
C GLY A 229 7.80 -12.52 -12.88
N LYS A 230 7.17 -13.65 -12.52
CA LYS A 230 5.71 -13.88 -12.69
C LYS A 230 4.89 -12.83 -11.95
N TRP A 231 5.30 -12.46 -10.74
CA TRP A 231 4.67 -11.40 -9.96
C TRP A 231 4.75 -10.05 -10.68
N GLY A 232 5.96 -9.67 -11.09
CA GLY A 232 6.18 -8.44 -11.82
C GLY A 232 5.41 -8.37 -13.15
N ASN A 233 5.27 -9.51 -13.85
CA ASN A 233 4.52 -9.57 -15.11
C ASN A 233 3.00 -9.41 -14.89
N ARG A 234 2.47 -9.98 -13.82
CA ARG A 234 1.02 -9.95 -13.53
C ARG A 234 0.58 -8.69 -12.80
N ALA A 235 1.42 -8.10 -11.96
CA ALA A 235 1.11 -6.86 -11.26
C ALA A 235 0.87 -5.70 -12.25
N ASP A 236 -0.05 -4.81 -11.90
CA ASP A 236 -0.24 -3.54 -12.61
C ASP A 236 0.79 -2.51 -12.14
N SER A 237 1.11 -2.51 -10.84
CA SER A 237 2.20 -1.70 -10.26
C SER A 237 3.10 -2.54 -9.36
N VAL A 238 4.39 -2.18 -9.30
CA VAL A 238 5.38 -2.79 -8.40
C VAL A 238 6.10 -1.72 -7.62
N LEU A 239 6.10 -1.88 -6.30
CA LEU A 239 6.77 -1.00 -5.35
C LEU A 239 7.88 -1.75 -4.64
N VAL A 240 8.97 -1.05 -4.35
CA VAL A 240 10.02 -1.55 -3.47
C VAL A 240 10.16 -0.58 -2.31
N ILE A 241 9.96 -1.08 -1.08
CA ILE A 241 10.20 -0.33 0.14
C ILE A 241 11.55 -0.75 0.67
N HIS A 242 12.42 0.22 0.87
CA HIS A 242 13.77 0.02 1.36
C HIS A 242 14.12 1.00 2.46
N ARG A 243 15.03 0.59 3.34
CA ARG A 243 15.53 1.41 4.44
C ARG A 243 16.93 0.93 4.81
N TYR A 244 17.84 1.87 4.93
CA TYR A 244 19.20 1.59 5.42
C TYR A 244 19.19 1.59 6.96
N SER A 245 18.52 0.58 7.54
CA SER A 245 18.21 0.53 8.99
C SER A 245 19.44 0.46 9.89
N GLN A 246 20.60 0.11 9.34
CA GLN A 246 21.87 0.05 10.08
C GLN A 246 22.78 1.27 9.82
N HIS A 247 22.33 2.25 9.02
CA HIS A 247 23.08 3.48 8.79
C HIS A 247 22.95 4.41 10.02
N GLU A 248 24.03 5.07 10.41
CA GLU A 248 24.10 5.88 11.63
C GLU A 248 23.05 7.01 11.70
N THR A 249 22.81 7.67 10.58
CA THR A 249 21.88 8.80 10.47
C THR A 249 20.63 8.51 9.66
N ASP A 250 20.77 7.73 8.57
CA ASP A 250 19.72 7.60 7.56
C ASP A 250 18.72 6.47 7.85
N TRP A 251 18.89 5.78 8.99
CA TRP A 251 17.94 4.77 9.45
C TRP A 251 16.51 5.31 9.63
N ILE A 252 16.32 6.63 9.72
CA ILE A 252 15.02 7.29 9.81
C ILE A 252 14.32 7.45 8.47
N TYR A 253 15.02 7.26 7.33
CA TYR A 253 14.47 7.45 6.01
C TYR A 253 13.99 6.14 5.41
N THR A 254 12.75 6.12 4.95
CA THR A 254 12.16 5.03 4.17
C THR A 254 12.11 5.45 2.72
N HIS A 255 12.71 4.65 1.86
CA HIS A 255 12.78 4.86 0.42
C HIS A 255 11.69 4.03 -0.27
N ILE A 256 10.87 4.67 -1.09
CA ILE A 256 9.86 3.99 -1.90
C ILE A 256 10.28 4.14 -3.37
N HIS A 257 10.62 3.02 -3.98
CA HIS A 257 10.90 2.94 -5.41
C HIS A 257 9.67 2.41 -6.13
N VAL A 258 9.10 3.20 -7.01
CA VAL A 258 8.06 2.76 -7.93
C VAL A 258 8.75 2.16 -9.14
N ARG A 259 8.69 0.82 -9.28
CA ARG A 259 9.43 0.07 -10.31
C ARG A 259 8.61 -0.25 -11.55
N LYS A 260 7.28 -0.28 -11.41
CA LYS A 260 6.34 -0.51 -12.50
C LYS A 260 5.06 0.28 -12.28
N VAL A 261 4.54 0.87 -13.35
CA VAL A 261 3.19 1.41 -13.47
C VAL A 261 2.69 1.04 -14.85
N LYS A 262 1.59 0.29 -14.94
CA LYS A 262 1.09 -0.25 -16.19
C LYS A 262 0.43 0.82 -17.07
N GLU A 263 -0.36 1.70 -16.46
CA GLU A 263 -1.10 2.77 -17.14
C GLU A 263 -0.70 4.12 -16.54
N MET A 264 0.38 4.71 -17.07
CA MET A 264 0.87 6.02 -16.60
C MET A 264 -0.10 7.16 -16.94
N GLU A 265 -0.91 6.98 -17.98
CA GLU A 265 -1.92 7.94 -18.41
C GLU A 265 -2.99 8.19 -17.34
N THR A 266 -3.25 7.19 -16.48
CA THR A 266 -4.19 7.31 -15.35
C THR A 266 -3.55 7.90 -14.10
N GLY A 267 -2.30 8.32 -14.20
CA GLY A 267 -1.50 8.90 -13.12
C GLY A 267 -0.55 7.91 -12.46
N GLY A 268 0.48 8.45 -11.86
CA GLY A 268 1.63 7.70 -11.36
C GLY A 268 2.66 7.46 -12.46
N ARG A 269 3.89 7.25 -12.06
CA ARG A 269 5.01 6.91 -12.95
C ARG A 269 6.12 6.22 -12.15
N VAL A 270 7.03 5.57 -12.83
CA VAL A 270 8.21 4.97 -12.19
C VAL A 270 9.11 6.07 -11.63
N THR A 271 9.72 5.82 -10.45
CA THR A 271 10.77 6.70 -9.93
C THR A 271 12.07 6.47 -10.69
N PRO A 272 12.93 7.49 -10.82
CA PRO A 272 14.29 7.25 -11.27
C PRO A 272 15.01 6.26 -10.35
N LEU A 273 16.00 5.56 -10.87
CA LEU A 273 16.67 4.47 -10.14
C LEU A 273 17.32 4.97 -8.85
N GLU A 274 18.02 6.10 -8.93
CA GLU A 274 18.80 6.68 -7.85
C GLU A 274 18.05 7.72 -7.00
N THR A 275 16.82 8.09 -7.39
CA THR A 275 16.03 9.10 -6.70
C THR A 275 14.63 8.57 -6.34
N PRO A 276 14.52 7.69 -5.32
CA PRO A 276 13.24 7.21 -4.83
C PRO A 276 12.45 8.33 -4.13
N LEU A 277 11.19 8.05 -3.84
CA LEU A 277 10.44 8.86 -2.87
C LEU A 277 11.00 8.58 -1.47
N VAL A 278 11.21 9.64 -0.69
CA VAL A 278 11.82 9.52 0.64
C VAL A 278 10.83 10.01 1.69
N LEU A 279 10.49 9.13 2.62
CA LEU A 279 9.69 9.42 3.79
C LEU A 279 10.59 9.43 5.02
N GLN A 280 10.58 10.51 5.78
CA GLN A 280 11.29 10.61 7.06
C GLN A 280 10.35 10.20 8.20
N SER A 281 10.74 9.22 9.00
CA SER A 281 10.00 8.83 10.20
C SER A 281 9.97 9.97 11.22
N ILE A 282 8.81 10.23 11.82
CA ILE A 282 8.65 11.13 12.95
C ILE A 282 9.15 10.41 14.22
N ILE A 283 9.82 11.14 15.11
CA ILE A 283 10.31 10.60 16.40
C ILE A 283 9.17 9.87 17.12
N GLY A 284 9.46 8.67 17.60
CA GLY A 284 8.45 7.76 18.18
C GLY A 284 7.73 6.89 17.15
N ASN A 285 8.11 6.96 15.87
CA ASN A 285 7.48 6.22 14.78
C ASN A 285 5.96 6.49 14.65
N VAL A 286 5.55 7.71 14.93
CA VAL A 286 4.13 8.12 14.96
C VAL A 286 3.67 8.75 13.64
N GLY A 287 4.38 8.57 12.57
CA GLY A 287 4.04 9.08 11.24
C GLY A 287 5.27 9.33 10.38
N PHE A 288 5.02 9.93 9.23
CA PHE A 288 6.07 10.28 8.28
C PHE A 288 5.97 11.75 7.86
N LYS A 289 7.13 12.32 7.58
CA LYS A 289 7.30 13.62 6.95
C LYS A 289 7.87 13.44 5.54
N MET A 290 7.52 14.37 4.67
CA MET A 290 8.15 14.54 3.37
C MET A 290 8.43 16.03 3.17
N ASN A 291 9.65 16.36 2.79
CA ASN A 291 10.08 17.77 2.67
C ASN A 291 9.78 18.61 3.93
N GLY A 292 10.00 18.03 5.12
CA GLY A 292 9.77 18.66 6.41
C GLY A 292 8.31 18.75 6.88
N ARG A 293 7.33 18.44 6.02
CA ARG A 293 5.89 18.49 6.33
C ARG A 293 5.37 17.13 6.77
N ASN A 294 4.57 17.09 7.84
CA ASN A 294 3.82 15.92 8.24
C ASN A 294 2.73 15.64 7.19
N LEU A 295 2.65 14.39 6.70
CA LEU A 295 1.72 14.03 5.63
C LEU A 295 0.26 13.87 6.09
N LEU A 296 0.04 13.46 7.34
CA LEU A 296 -1.26 13.43 8.01
C LEU A 296 -1.49 14.70 8.83
N GLY A 297 -0.75 15.79 8.53
CA GLY A 297 -0.83 17.02 9.30
C GLY A 297 -2.28 17.39 9.54
N ILE A 298 -2.63 17.57 10.82
CA ILE A 298 -3.87 18.22 11.23
C ILE A 298 -3.97 19.46 10.34
N LYS A 299 -5.02 19.58 9.53
CA LYS A 299 -5.42 20.89 9.03
C LYS A 299 -5.54 21.70 10.31
N GLU A 300 -4.53 22.55 10.60
CA GLU A 300 -4.71 23.58 11.60
C GLU A 300 -6.02 24.23 11.19
N GLU A 301 -7.04 24.12 12.03
CA GLU A 301 -8.26 24.90 11.88
C GLU A 301 -7.73 26.31 11.67
N GLN A 302 -7.94 26.86 10.47
CA GLN A 302 -7.66 28.25 10.21
C GLN A 302 -8.55 28.98 11.23
N LYS A 303 -7.95 29.38 12.34
CA LYS A 303 -8.62 30.32 13.25
C LYS A 303 -9.08 31.44 12.34
N PRO A 304 -10.37 31.78 12.32
CA PRO A 304 -10.83 32.91 11.53
C PRO A 304 -9.92 34.08 11.91
N ILE A 305 -9.31 34.69 10.92
CA ILE A 305 -8.59 35.95 11.10
C ILE A 305 -9.68 36.91 11.56
N ILE A 306 -9.72 37.15 12.87
CA ILE A 306 -10.50 38.24 13.42
C ILE A 306 -9.80 39.49 12.87
N GLN A 307 -10.37 40.05 11.80
CA GLN A 307 -10.02 41.38 11.37
C GLN A 307 -10.44 42.31 12.52
N ASP A 308 -9.45 42.83 13.23
CA ASP A 308 -9.60 43.93 14.18
C ASP A 308 -10.04 45.17 13.39
N THR A 309 -11.31 45.23 13.03
CA THR A 309 -11.96 46.47 12.57
C THR A 309 -13.09 46.74 13.52
N ASP A 310 -12.73 47.33 14.67
CA ASP A 310 -13.62 48.23 15.43
C ASP A 310 -12.82 48.82 16.58
N VAL A 311 -12.07 49.85 16.27
CA VAL A 311 -11.67 50.86 17.27
C VAL A 311 -12.62 52.03 17.03
N PRO A 312 -13.60 52.25 17.88
CA PRO A 312 -14.29 53.56 17.90
C PRO A 312 -13.40 54.59 18.57
N PHE A 313 -13.39 55.74 18.02
CA PHE A 313 -12.72 56.97 18.47
C PHE A 313 -12.94 57.29 19.96
#